data_b32ba2c4914f15d24d345d9cc34ed83f
#
_entry.id   b32ba2c4914f15d24d345d9cc34ed83f
#
_cell.length_a   1.000
_cell.length_b   1.000
_cell.length_c   1.000
_cell.angle_alpha   90.00
_cell.angle_beta   90.00
_cell.angle_gamma   90.00
#
_symmetry.space_group_name_H-M   'P 1'
#
loop_
_entity.id
_entity.type
_entity.pdbx_description
1 polymer ?
#
loop_
_entity_poly.entity_id
_entity_poly.type
_entity_poly.pdbx_seq_one_letter_code
_entity_poly.pdbx_strand_id
1 'polypeptide(L)'
;NGECDVAFAAGRPPGHHAVPDRAMGFCLFNNAAVGAAKLAAAGEKVAIVDWDVHHGNGTQDIFYDDPNVLYVSTHESPLYPGTGQLRETGRGDGVGTNLNLPFPEGTAGDTYRAAFDEVIVPVVERFAPDWVFISAGFDGHRNDPLAGLRLTSGDYADMARRLQALVPARRLLVVLEGGYDLQALS
;
A
#
# COMPACT_ATOMS: atom_id res chain seq x y z
N ASN A 1 -21.14 4.89 -6.30
CA ASN A 1 -22.28 5.61 -6.92
C ASN A 1 -22.02 6.00 -8.38
N GLY A 2 -20.81 5.77 -8.92
CA GLY A 2 -20.46 6.13 -10.29
C GLY A 2 -20.25 7.63 -10.54
N GLU A 3 -19.93 8.39 -9.50
CA GLU A 3 -19.78 9.85 -9.55
C GLU A 3 -18.33 10.29 -9.90
N CYS A 4 -17.34 9.41 -9.77
CA CYS A 4 -15.94 9.70 -10.09
C CYS A 4 -15.23 8.44 -10.60
N ASP A 5 -14.15 8.60 -11.35
CA ASP A 5 -13.34 7.49 -11.87
C ASP A 5 -12.28 7.01 -10.87
N VAL A 6 -11.82 7.90 -10.00
CA VAL A 6 -10.90 7.64 -8.88
C VAL A 6 -11.39 8.38 -7.65
N ALA A 7 -11.33 7.76 -6.49
CA ALA A 7 -11.61 8.42 -5.22
C ALA A 7 -10.31 8.55 -4.41
N PHE A 8 -10.09 9.73 -3.80
CA PHE A 8 -9.01 9.96 -2.87
C PHE A 8 -9.57 10.31 -1.49
N ALA A 9 -9.33 9.44 -0.52
CA ALA A 9 -9.70 9.63 0.87
C ALA A 9 -8.54 10.29 1.64
N ALA A 10 -8.53 11.62 1.68
CA ALA A 10 -7.53 12.41 2.42
C ALA A 10 -7.87 12.46 3.92
N GLY A 11 -8.03 11.29 4.52
CA GLY A 11 -8.38 11.15 5.95
C GLY A 11 -7.17 11.24 6.87
N ARG A 12 -7.39 11.68 8.13
CA ARG A 12 -6.41 11.65 9.22
C ARG A 12 -7.08 11.14 10.48
N PRO A 13 -6.37 10.38 11.30
CA PRO A 13 -4.99 9.87 11.20
C PRO A 13 -4.82 8.79 10.13
N PRO A 14 -3.55 8.35 9.83
CA PRO A 14 -3.28 7.21 8.96
C PRO A 14 -3.89 5.91 9.52
N GLY A 15 -3.85 4.82 8.76
CA GLY A 15 -4.54 3.59 9.12
C GLY A 15 -3.73 2.31 9.08
N HIS A 16 -2.72 2.21 8.22
CA HIS A 16 -2.10 0.93 7.84
C HIS A 16 -1.34 0.18 8.96
N HIS A 17 -1.02 0.86 10.08
CA HIS A 17 -0.41 0.21 11.24
C HIS A 17 -1.41 -0.35 12.24
N ALA A 18 -2.69 0.10 12.24
CA ALA A 18 -3.68 -0.36 13.19
C ALA A 18 -3.97 -1.86 12.96
N VAL A 19 -3.68 -2.67 13.97
CA VAL A 19 -3.97 -4.12 13.99
C VAL A 19 -5.39 -4.36 14.54
N PRO A 20 -5.95 -5.58 14.41
CA PRO A 20 -7.35 -5.82 14.75
C PRO A 20 -7.78 -5.43 16.16
N ASP A 21 -6.86 -5.44 17.13
CA ASP A 21 -7.15 -5.24 18.54
C ASP A 21 -6.39 -4.06 19.18
N ARG A 22 -5.59 -3.31 18.40
CA ARG A 22 -4.74 -2.27 18.96
C ARG A 22 -4.42 -1.16 17.94
N ALA A 23 -4.51 0.08 18.40
CA ALA A 23 -3.99 1.26 17.71
C ALA A 23 -2.45 1.32 17.87
N MET A 24 -1.73 1.64 16.80
CA MET A 24 -0.27 1.86 16.83
C MET A 24 0.19 2.69 15.62
N GLY A 25 1.43 3.19 15.62
CA GLY A 25 2.01 3.90 14.48
C GLY A 25 1.18 5.10 14.02
N PHE A 26 0.67 5.89 14.96
CA PHE A 26 -0.29 7.00 14.73
C PHE A 26 -1.68 6.58 14.22
N CYS A 27 -1.91 5.30 13.95
CA CYS A 27 -3.15 4.77 13.37
C CYS A 27 -4.14 4.35 14.47
N LEU A 28 -5.40 4.79 14.36
CA LEU A 28 -6.49 4.41 15.26
C LEU A 28 -7.33 3.27 14.66
N PHE A 29 -7.73 3.41 13.40
CA PHE A 29 -8.43 2.41 12.62
C PHE A 29 -7.67 2.20 11.31
N ASN A 30 -7.72 0.99 10.75
CA ASN A 30 -7.13 0.73 9.44
C ASN A 30 -8.13 1.11 8.34
N ASN A 31 -8.00 2.32 7.84
CA ASN A 31 -8.95 2.92 6.90
C ASN A 31 -9.06 2.11 5.58
N ALA A 32 -7.94 1.69 5.03
CA ALA A 32 -7.90 0.89 3.80
C ALA A 32 -8.50 -0.51 4.05
N ALA A 33 -8.15 -1.14 5.17
CA ALA A 33 -8.64 -2.47 5.50
C ALA A 33 -10.16 -2.51 5.72
N VAL A 34 -10.76 -1.49 6.33
CA VAL A 34 -12.23 -1.42 6.49
C VAL A 34 -12.93 -1.46 5.14
N GLY A 35 -12.43 -0.70 4.16
CA GLY A 35 -12.98 -0.70 2.80
C GLY A 35 -12.78 -2.04 2.08
N ALA A 36 -11.56 -2.57 2.14
CA ALA A 36 -11.19 -3.83 1.48
C ALA A 36 -11.96 -5.03 2.06
N ALA A 37 -12.07 -5.12 3.40
CA ALA A 37 -12.82 -6.19 4.06
C ALA A 37 -14.31 -6.20 3.65
N LYS A 38 -14.91 -5.02 3.48
CA LYS A 38 -16.29 -4.93 3.01
C LYS A 38 -16.47 -5.48 1.60
N LEU A 39 -15.52 -5.21 0.70
CA LEU A 39 -15.55 -5.72 -0.67
C LEU A 39 -15.26 -7.22 -0.72
N ALA A 40 -14.25 -7.68 0.03
CA ALA A 40 -13.90 -9.10 0.13
C ALA A 40 -15.07 -9.93 0.67
N ALA A 41 -15.80 -9.43 1.69
CA ALA A 41 -17.00 -10.05 2.20
C ALA A 41 -18.16 -10.11 1.19
N ALA A 42 -18.15 -9.26 0.16
CA ALA A 42 -19.08 -9.30 -0.96
C ALA A 42 -18.61 -10.23 -2.11
N GLY A 43 -17.46 -10.89 -1.95
CA GLY A 43 -16.89 -11.80 -2.93
C GLY A 43 -16.01 -11.12 -3.98
N GLU A 44 -15.68 -9.84 -3.81
CA GLU A 44 -14.79 -9.11 -4.72
C GLU A 44 -13.33 -9.29 -4.29
N LYS A 45 -12.42 -9.34 -5.26
CA LYS A 45 -10.98 -9.38 -5.02
C LYS A 45 -10.41 -7.97 -4.93
N VAL A 46 -9.62 -7.71 -3.90
CA VAL A 46 -9.00 -6.39 -3.66
C VAL A 46 -7.49 -6.52 -3.62
N ALA A 47 -6.77 -5.75 -4.41
CA ALA A 47 -5.34 -5.57 -4.23
C ALA A 47 -5.09 -4.25 -3.48
N ILE A 48 -4.40 -4.31 -2.35
CA ILE A 48 -3.92 -3.15 -1.60
C ILE A 48 -2.44 -3.01 -1.89
N VAL A 49 -2.03 -1.92 -2.55
CA VAL A 49 -0.63 -1.58 -2.78
C VAL A 49 -0.27 -0.42 -1.87
N ASP A 50 0.59 -0.70 -0.91
CA ASP A 50 1.05 0.22 0.11
C ASP A 50 2.46 0.68 -0.23
N TRP A 51 2.62 1.97 -0.49
CA TRP A 51 3.92 2.57 -0.75
C TRP A 51 4.34 3.60 0.31
N ASP A 52 3.64 3.63 1.46
CA ASP A 52 4.15 4.29 2.64
C ASP A 52 5.56 3.79 2.94
N VAL A 53 6.43 4.66 3.44
CA VAL A 53 7.81 4.28 3.73
C VAL A 53 7.92 3.24 4.84
N HIS A 54 6.89 3.14 5.70
CA HIS A 54 6.79 2.16 6.76
C HIS A 54 6.01 0.93 6.30
N HIS A 55 6.38 -0.25 6.78
CA HIS A 55 5.58 -1.44 6.55
C HIS A 55 4.20 -1.34 7.23
N GLY A 56 3.14 -1.50 6.46
CA GLY A 56 1.76 -1.50 6.95
C GLY A 56 1.38 -2.81 7.63
N ASN A 57 2.01 -3.08 8.78
CA ASN A 57 1.84 -4.31 9.53
C ASN A 57 0.40 -4.63 9.88
N GLY A 58 -0.43 -3.60 10.13
CA GLY A 58 -1.84 -3.79 10.45
C GLY A 58 -2.63 -4.33 9.27
N THR A 59 -2.39 -3.81 8.07
CA THR A 59 -3.02 -4.31 6.85
C THR A 59 -2.59 -5.74 6.55
N GLN A 60 -1.28 -6.04 6.68
CA GLN A 60 -0.78 -7.40 6.56
C GLN A 60 -1.47 -8.34 7.56
N ASP A 61 -1.51 -7.99 8.84
CA ASP A 61 -2.06 -8.86 9.89
C ASP A 61 -3.55 -9.15 9.67
N ILE A 62 -4.34 -8.16 9.21
CA ILE A 62 -5.77 -8.30 8.96
C ILE A 62 -6.06 -9.29 7.82
N PHE A 63 -5.26 -9.28 6.76
CA PHE A 63 -5.51 -10.07 5.55
C PHE A 63 -4.54 -11.23 5.33
N TYR A 64 -3.73 -11.59 6.34
CA TYR A 64 -2.63 -12.54 6.17
C TYR A 64 -3.07 -13.95 5.78
N ASP A 65 -4.34 -14.31 6.03
CA ASP A 65 -4.96 -15.58 5.66
C ASP A 65 -6.20 -15.43 4.75
N ASP A 66 -6.43 -14.23 4.20
CA ASP A 66 -7.56 -13.97 3.28
C ASP A 66 -7.12 -14.13 1.81
N PRO A 67 -7.66 -15.10 1.05
CA PRO A 67 -7.34 -15.30 -0.34
C PRO A 67 -7.93 -14.24 -1.28
N ASN A 68 -8.86 -13.41 -0.82
CA ASN A 68 -9.53 -12.38 -1.62
C ASN A 68 -8.84 -11.02 -1.54
N VAL A 69 -7.84 -10.86 -0.67
CA VAL A 69 -7.10 -9.61 -0.52
C VAL A 69 -5.61 -9.84 -0.75
N LEU A 70 -5.08 -9.27 -1.83
CA LEU A 70 -3.64 -9.20 -2.06
C LEU A 70 -3.10 -7.94 -1.38
N TYR A 71 -2.16 -8.11 -0.47
CA TYR A 71 -1.40 -7.02 0.13
C TYR A 71 0.03 -6.96 -0.43
N VAL A 72 0.40 -5.79 -0.97
CA VAL A 72 1.75 -5.51 -1.48
C VAL A 72 2.29 -4.30 -0.75
N SER A 73 3.44 -4.42 -0.09
CA SER A 73 4.11 -3.32 0.58
C SER A 73 5.51 -3.08 0.03
N THR A 74 5.81 -1.82 -0.29
CA THR A 74 7.16 -1.34 -0.55
C THR A 74 7.57 -0.41 0.58
N HIS A 75 8.59 -0.75 1.36
CA HIS A 75 8.93 0.01 2.56
C HIS A 75 10.45 0.04 2.80
N GLU A 76 10.90 1.01 3.58
CA GLU A 76 12.31 1.06 4.01
C GLU A 76 12.58 0.03 5.11
N SER A 77 13.73 -0.63 5.02
CA SER A 77 14.18 -1.57 6.04
C SER A 77 15.69 -1.44 6.26
N PRO A 78 16.16 -1.35 7.52
CA PRO A 78 15.39 -1.43 8.76
C PRO A 78 14.71 -0.11 9.12
N LEU A 79 13.39 -0.15 9.38
CA LEU A 79 12.61 0.99 9.86
C LEU A 79 11.46 0.49 10.75
N TYR A 80 10.71 1.40 11.40
CA TYR A 80 9.49 1.06 12.14
C TYR A 80 8.48 0.36 11.20
N PRO A 81 7.73 -0.65 11.64
CA PRO A 81 7.70 -1.29 12.96
C PRO A 81 8.67 -2.48 13.10
N GLY A 82 9.58 -2.70 12.14
CA GLY A 82 10.55 -3.80 12.16
C GLY A 82 10.00 -5.14 11.65
N THR A 83 8.88 -5.10 10.91
CA THR A 83 8.21 -6.23 10.25
C THR A 83 8.27 -6.09 8.74
N GLY A 84 7.59 -6.94 7.98
CA GLY A 84 7.53 -6.85 6.52
C GLY A 84 8.70 -7.51 5.80
N GLN A 85 9.08 -8.72 6.25
CA GLN A 85 10.17 -9.44 5.60
C GLN A 85 9.71 -10.09 4.30
N LEU A 86 10.61 -10.17 3.32
CA LEU A 86 10.35 -10.78 2.02
C LEU A 86 9.75 -12.21 2.10
N ARG A 87 10.09 -12.96 3.16
CA ARG A 87 9.58 -14.32 3.38
C ARG A 87 8.16 -14.41 3.93
N GLU A 88 7.57 -13.29 4.33
CA GLU A 88 6.20 -13.23 4.85
C GLU A 88 5.23 -13.16 3.65
N THR A 89 4.69 -14.33 3.25
CA THR A 89 3.94 -14.48 2.00
C THR A 89 2.49 -14.89 2.20
N GLY A 90 1.97 -14.74 3.42
CA GLY A 90 0.62 -15.17 3.80
C GLY A 90 0.61 -16.49 4.55
N ARG A 91 -0.57 -16.89 5.01
CA ARG A 91 -0.81 -18.10 5.81
C ARG A 91 -2.12 -18.76 5.41
N GLY A 92 -2.24 -20.09 5.58
CA GLY A 92 -3.49 -20.79 5.28
C GLY A 92 -3.96 -20.58 3.85
N ASP A 93 -5.21 -20.14 3.67
CA ASP A 93 -5.78 -19.87 2.35
C ASP A 93 -5.20 -18.61 1.69
N GLY A 94 -4.59 -17.70 2.47
CA GLY A 94 -3.92 -16.50 1.99
C GLY A 94 -2.43 -16.70 1.61
N VAL A 95 -1.94 -17.94 1.50
CA VAL A 95 -0.56 -18.16 1.02
C VAL A 95 -0.40 -17.64 -0.42
N GLY A 96 0.54 -16.71 -0.62
CA GLY A 96 0.80 -16.05 -1.90
C GLY A 96 0.04 -14.75 -2.11
N THR A 97 -0.78 -14.31 -1.12
CA THR A 97 -1.50 -13.02 -1.18
C THR A 97 -0.86 -11.91 -0.34
N ASN A 98 0.35 -12.13 0.15
CA ASN A 98 1.15 -11.11 0.82
C ASN A 98 2.53 -11.00 0.16
N LEU A 99 2.91 -9.78 -0.21
CA LEU A 99 4.20 -9.47 -0.85
C LEU A 99 4.84 -8.26 -0.17
N ASN A 100 6.00 -8.47 0.41
CA ASN A 100 6.81 -7.42 1.00
C ASN A 100 8.08 -7.19 0.19
N LEU A 101 8.36 -5.94 -0.14
CA LEU A 101 9.57 -5.49 -0.82
C LEU A 101 10.31 -4.49 0.09
N PRO A 102 11.13 -4.97 1.03
CA PRO A 102 11.95 -4.10 1.88
C PRO A 102 13.12 -3.51 1.08
N PHE A 103 13.24 -2.20 1.10
CA PHE A 103 14.32 -1.47 0.44
C PHE A 103 15.26 -0.80 1.45
N PRO A 104 16.58 -0.73 1.17
CA PRO A 104 17.51 0.00 2.03
C PRO A 104 17.30 1.52 1.92
N GLU A 105 17.73 2.25 2.94
CA GLU A 105 17.87 3.71 2.92
C GLU A 105 18.59 4.18 1.65
N GLY A 106 18.18 5.30 1.08
CA GLY A 106 18.75 5.86 -0.14
C GLY A 106 18.15 5.31 -1.43
N THR A 107 17.27 4.31 -1.37
CA THR A 107 16.60 3.78 -2.57
C THR A 107 15.77 4.88 -3.25
N ALA A 108 15.90 4.97 -4.57
CA ALA A 108 15.30 6.01 -5.40
C ALA A 108 14.31 5.44 -6.43
N GLY A 109 13.71 6.32 -7.22
CA GLY A 109 12.63 5.98 -8.14
C GLY A 109 12.97 4.99 -9.25
N ASP A 110 14.24 4.86 -9.65
CA ASP A 110 14.67 3.85 -10.63
C ASP A 110 14.49 2.42 -10.13
N THR A 111 14.84 2.16 -8.86
CA THR A 111 14.62 0.86 -8.21
C THR A 111 13.13 0.60 -8.04
N TYR A 112 12.34 1.61 -7.65
CA TYR A 112 10.89 1.48 -7.57
C TYR A 112 10.26 1.17 -8.92
N ARG A 113 10.67 1.84 -9.99
CA ARG A 113 10.17 1.53 -11.35
C ARG A 113 10.46 0.09 -11.75
N ALA A 114 11.69 -0.38 -11.50
CA ALA A 114 12.04 -1.78 -11.76
C ALA A 114 11.18 -2.74 -10.93
N ALA A 115 10.98 -2.47 -9.64
CA ALA A 115 10.11 -3.29 -8.78
C ALA A 115 8.66 -3.31 -9.26
N PHE A 116 8.13 -2.18 -9.73
CA PHE A 116 6.80 -2.12 -10.30
C PHE A 116 6.71 -2.90 -11.61
N ASP A 117 7.67 -2.74 -12.53
CA ASP A 117 7.64 -3.41 -13.83
C ASP A 117 7.85 -4.92 -13.74
N GLU A 118 8.77 -5.35 -12.89
CA GLU A 118 9.22 -6.74 -12.85
C GLU A 118 8.48 -7.60 -11.83
N VAL A 119 7.88 -6.98 -10.79
CA VAL A 119 7.30 -7.72 -9.66
C VAL A 119 5.87 -7.29 -9.37
N ILE A 120 5.62 -6.01 -9.04
CA ILE A 120 4.33 -5.57 -8.49
C ILE A 120 3.22 -5.69 -9.53
N VAL A 121 3.40 -5.08 -10.71
CA VAL A 121 2.41 -5.14 -11.78
C VAL A 121 2.10 -6.59 -12.18
N PRO A 122 3.09 -7.45 -12.45
CA PRO A 122 2.83 -8.87 -12.76
C PRO A 122 2.10 -9.64 -11.65
N VAL A 123 2.38 -9.35 -10.39
CA VAL A 123 1.70 -10.01 -9.25
C VAL A 123 0.25 -9.56 -9.16
N VAL A 124 -0.01 -8.24 -9.27
CA VAL A 124 -1.37 -7.69 -9.23
C VAL A 124 -2.19 -8.18 -10.44
N GLU A 125 -1.62 -8.19 -11.65
CA GLU A 125 -2.28 -8.74 -12.86
C GLU A 125 -2.65 -10.22 -12.69
N ARG A 126 -1.75 -11.03 -12.14
CA ARG A 126 -2.00 -12.46 -11.90
C ARG A 126 -3.09 -12.67 -10.86
N PHE A 127 -3.14 -11.84 -9.83
CA PHE A 127 -4.20 -11.88 -8.82
C PHE A 127 -5.55 -11.51 -9.41
N ALA A 128 -5.58 -10.70 -10.47
CA ALA A 128 -6.77 -10.23 -11.19
C ALA A 128 -7.80 -9.59 -10.24
N PRO A 129 -7.48 -8.47 -9.57
CA PRO A 129 -8.37 -7.84 -8.62
C PRO A 129 -9.55 -7.16 -9.31
N ASP A 130 -10.69 -7.10 -8.63
CA ASP A 130 -11.83 -6.26 -9.00
C ASP A 130 -11.61 -4.80 -8.61
N TRP A 131 -10.81 -4.57 -7.55
CA TRP A 131 -10.46 -3.25 -7.01
C TRP A 131 -8.97 -3.15 -6.70
N VAL A 132 -8.40 -1.97 -6.97
CA VAL A 132 -7.10 -1.60 -6.44
C VAL A 132 -7.28 -0.49 -5.40
N PHE A 133 -6.71 -0.70 -4.23
CA PHE A 133 -6.55 0.31 -3.20
C PHE A 133 -5.08 0.70 -3.12
N ILE A 134 -4.82 1.98 -2.94
CA ILE A 134 -3.48 2.49 -2.70
C ILE A 134 -3.46 3.04 -1.27
N SER A 135 -2.68 2.40 -0.37
CA SER A 135 -2.27 3.02 0.89
C SER A 135 -1.14 3.99 0.55
N ALA A 136 -1.52 5.27 0.43
CA ALA A 136 -0.68 6.30 -0.14
C ALA A 136 0.02 7.11 0.95
N GLY A 137 1.15 6.59 1.46
CA GLY A 137 2.11 7.39 2.21
C GLY A 137 3.01 8.17 1.27
N PHE A 138 3.37 9.38 1.65
CA PHE A 138 4.31 10.25 0.92
C PHE A 138 5.60 10.49 1.70
N ASP A 139 5.80 9.77 2.79
CA ASP A 139 6.98 9.83 3.66
C ASP A 139 8.22 9.12 3.09
N GLY A 140 8.08 8.38 1.99
CA GLY A 140 9.22 7.97 1.15
C GLY A 140 9.78 9.08 0.26
N HIS A 141 9.20 10.29 0.27
CA HIS A 141 9.71 11.42 -0.50
C HIS A 141 11.06 11.88 0.03
N ARG A 142 12.00 12.21 -0.87
CA ARG A 142 13.38 12.59 -0.55
C ARG A 142 13.54 13.76 0.43
N ASN A 143 12.50 14.56 0.64
CA ASN A 143 12.48 15.69 1.57
C ASN A 143 11.78 15.34 2.89
N ASP A 144 11.23 14.14 3.03
CA ASP A 144 10.55 13.76 4.27
C ASP A 144 11.57 13.64 5.42
N PRO A 145 11.25 14.17 6.61
CA PRO A 145 12.18 14.19 7.73
C PRO A 145 12.28 12.87 8.50
N LEU A 146 11.39 11.89 8.25
CA LEU A 146 11.28 10.68 9.08
C LEU A 146 11.93 9.44 8.47
N ALA A 147 12.29 9.46 7.19
CA ALA A 147 12.84 8.30 6.51
C ALA A 147 13.90 8.67 5.47
N GLY A 148 14.57 7.66 4.94
CA GLY A 148 15.74 7.82 4.08
C GLY A 148 15.53 7.47 2.61
N LEU A 149 14.34 7.07 2.16
CA LEU A 149 14.06 6.86 0.74
C LEU A 149 14.16 8.17 -0.04
N ARG A 150 14.33 8.07 -1.36
CA ARG A 150 14.63 9.23 -2.21
C ARG A 150 13.66 9.36 -3.38
N LEU A 151 12.38 9.06 -3.14
CA LEU A 151 11.34 9.22 -4.14
C LEU A 151 11.04 10.69 -4.42
N THR A 152 10.56 10.96 -5.60
CA THR A 152 10.10 12.28 -6.05
C THR A 152 8.59 12.25 -6.31
N SER A 153 7.95 13.42 -6.39
CA SER A 153 6.53 13.50 -6.77
C SER A 153 6.25 12.84 -8.13
N GLY A 154 7.24 12.88 -9.06
CA GLY A 154 7.14 12.18 -10.35
C GLY A 154 7.10 10.67 -10.24
N ASP A 155 7.81 10.09 -9.26
CA ASP A 155 7.81 8.65 -9.01
C ASP A 155 6.44 8.20 -8.49
N TYR A 156 5.83 8.92 -7.55
CA TYR A 156 4.46 8.64 -7.08
C TYR A 156 3.42 8.74 -8.19
N ALA A 157 3.52 9.75 -9.05
CA ALA A 157 2.63 9.89 -10.19
C ALA A 157 2.78 8.74 -11.20
N ASP A 158 4.00 8.22 -11.38
CA ASP A 158 4.26 7.06 -12.24
C ASP A 158 3.67 5.78 -11.65
N MET A 159 3.90 5.51 -10.37
CA MET A 159 3.33 4.37 -9.65
C MET A 159 1.79 4.38 -9.70
N ALA A 160 1.17 5.53 -9.44
CA ALA A 160 -0.29 5.67 -9.49
C ALA A 160 -0.86 5.36 -10.88
N ARG A 161 -0.23 5.87 -11.96
CA ARG A 161 -0.68 5.58 -13.33
C ARG A 161 -0.59 4.10 -13.68
N ARG A 162 0.46 3.40 -13.25
CA ARG A 162 0.64 1.96 -13.47
C ARG A 162 -0.47 1.18 -12.79
N LEU A 163 -0.79 1.48 -11.53
CA LEU A 163 -1.86 0.80 -10.80
C LEU A 163 -3.25 1.12 -11.35
N GLN A 164 -3.48 2.35 -11.78
CA GLN A 164 -4.74 2.74 -12.43
C GLN A 164 -5.02 1.95 -13.72
N ALA A 165 -3.97 1.59 -14.45
CA ALA A 165 -4.10 0.82 -15.68
C ALA A 165 -4.52 -0.65 -15.45
N LEU A 166 -4.41 -1.16 -14.22
CA LEU A 166 -4.69 -2.56 -13.88
C LEU A 166 -6.17 -2.84 -13.58
N VAL A 167 -6.99 -1.80 -13.40
CA VAL A 167 -8.40 -1.95 -13.07
C VAL A 167 -9.27 -1.06 -13.97
N PRO A 168 -10.55 -1.42 -14.18
CA PRO A 168 -11.50 -0.56 -14.87
C PRO A 168 -11.69 0.78 -14.14
N ALA A 169 -12.17 1.79 -14.87
CA ALA A 169 -12.56 3.06 -14.27
C ALA A 169 -13.52 2.84 -13.09
N ARG A 170 -13.37 3.66 -12.05
CA ARG A 170 -14.18 3.61 -10.80
C ARG A 170 -13.87 2.43 -9.88
N ARG A 171 -12.74 1.76 -10.10
CA ARG A 171 -12.27 0.64 -9.27
C ARG A 171 -10.93 0.93 -8.59
N LEU A 172 -10.53 2.21 -8.53
CA LEU A 172 -9.34 2.68 -7.84
C LEU A 172 -9.73 3.59 -6.66
N LEU A 173 -9.25 3.24 -5.47
CA LEU A 173 -9.35 4.05 -4.26
C LEU A 173 -7.95 4.37 -3.73
N VAL A 174 -7.69 5.63 -3.47
CA VAL A 174 -6.46 6.09 -2.81
C VAL A 174 -6.80 6.52 -1.39
N VAL A 175 -6.06 6.02 -0.41
CA VAL A 175 -6.21 6.32 1.02
C VAL A 175 -4.91 6.94 1.51
N LEU A 176 -4.98 8.14 2.07
CA LEU A 176 -3.80 8.83 2.62
C LEU A 176 -3.30 8.11 3.87
N GLU A 177 -1.98 7.85 3.91
CA GLU A 177 -1.29 7.32 5.09
C GLU A 177 -0.29 8.37 5.63
N GLY A 178 1.01 8.06 5.69
CA GLY A 178 2.05 8.97 6.15
C GLY A 178 2.44 10.05 5.13
N GLY A 179 3.37 10.90 5.54
CA GLY A 179 3.90 12.02 4.76
C GLY A 179 3.95 13.29 5.60
N TYR A 180 5.16 13.82 5.82
CA TYR A 180 5.41 14.84 6.84
C TYR A 180 6.12 16.08 6.28
N ASP A 181 6.50 16.08 5.02
CA ASP A 181 6.98 17.28 4.31
C ASP A 181 5.81 17.97 3.60
N LEU A 182 5.43 19.16 4.08
CA LEU A 182 4.26 19.89 3.56
C LEU A 182 4.44 20.39 2.10
N GLN A 183 5.69 20.55 1.65
CA GLN A 183 5.94 20.97 0.27
C GLN A 183 5.81 19.78 -0.69
N ALA A 184 6.19 18.57 -0.23
CA ALA A 184 6.02 17.36 -1.01
C ALA A 184 4.54 16.96 -1.17
N LEU A 185 3.70 17.35 -0.19
CA LEU A 185 2.26 17.06 -0.18
C LEU A 185 1.42 18.09 -0.96
N SER A 186 1.99 19.21 -1.39
CA SER A 186 1.30 20.28 -2.11
C SER A 186 1.53 20.22 -3.61
#